data_1950f1a4e364f58243a5c16d2ffc7a20
#
_entry.id   1950f1a4e364f58243a5c16d2ffc7a20
#
_cell.length_a   1.000
_cell.length_b   1.000
_cell.length_c   1.000
_cell.angle_alpha   90.00
_cell.angle_beta   90.00
_cell.angle_gamma   90.00
#
_symmetry.space_group_name_H-M   'P 1'
#
loop_
_entity.id
_entity.type
_entity.pdbx_description
1 polymer ?
#
loop_
_entity_poly.entity_id
_entity_poly.type
_entity_poly.pdbx_seq_one_letter_code
_entity_poly.pdbx_strand_id
1 'polypeptide(L)'
;MTSTLIASRLIAILKSQPNLKIKSIINIAEQIFNYKIKYGKAWRAKQRAWKMIYGSWEEAYEKLPSLLAAMKAANPGMHYEYIPKPNAWREDGRQIFFRAFWCFPQSIESFRHCRPVFSIDGTFLLDKYMGTLLVAIFCDAENALVPLAFALVEKENKDSWGWFLHLVRIHVVGPGREV
;
A
#
# COMPACT_ATOMS: atom_id res chain seq x y z
N MET A 1 33.65 4.94 -4.03
CA MET A 1 32.59 3.96 -3.70
C MET A 1 31.23 4.58 -3.97
N THR A 2 30.39 3.93 -4.80
CA THR A 2 29.06 4.44 -5.21
C THR A 2 27.97 3.89 -4.28
N SER A 3 26.85 4.62 -4.16
CA SER A 3 25.68 4.13 -3.41
C SER A 3 25.04 2.88 -4.04
N THR A 4 25.27 2.64 -5.32
CA THR A 4 24.82 1.43 -6.04
C THR A 4 25.57 0.18 -5.58
N LEU A 5 26.87 0.26 -5.38
CA LEU A 5 27.67 -0.86 -4.86
C LEU A 5 27.25 -1.23 -3.44
N ILE A 6 26.97 -0.23 -2.60
CA ILE A 6 26.45 -0.46 -1.25
C ILE A 6 25.06 -1.09 -1.32
N ALA A 7 24.19 -0.59 -2.19
CA ALA A 7 22.83 -1.09 -2.37
C ALA A 7 22.81 -2.59 -2.73
N SER A 8 23.65 -3.03 -3.68
CA SER A 8 23.70 -4.44 -4.09
C SER A 8 24.07 -5.38 -2.93
N ARG A 9 24.93 -4.93 -2.00
CA ARG A 9 25.30 -5.72 -0.82
C ARG A 9 24.23 -5.72 0.28
N LEU A 10 23.34 -4.71 0.28
CA LEU A 10 22.24 -4.61 1.24
C LEU A 10 21.01 -5.45 0.86
N ILE A 11 20.89 -5.93 -0.38
CA ILE A 11 19.67 -6.62 -0.86
C ILE A 11 19.30 -7.81 0.02
N ALA A 12 20.23 -8.72 0.29
CA ALA A 12 19.98 -9.91 1.11
C ALA A 12 19.56 -9.54 2.54
N ILE A 13 20.24 -8.55 3.12
CA ILE A 13 19.99 -8.08 4.49
C ILE A 13 18.62 -7.40 4.57
N LEU A 14 18.26 -6.56 3.60
CA LEU A 14 16.98 -5.86 3.59
C LEU A 14 15.79 -6.78 3.31
N LYS A 15 15.99 -7.89 2.60
CA LYS A 15 14.96 -8.93 2.43
C LYS A 15 14.64 -9.63 3.75
N SER A 16 15.66 -9.90 4.59
CA SER A 16 15.48 -10.53 5.91
C SER A 16 15.09 -9.52 7.00
N GLN A 17 15.54 -8.27 6.89
CA GLN A 17 15.32 -7.19 7.87
C GLN A 17 14.85 -5.91 7.19
N PRO A 18 13.57 -5.82 6.78
CA PRO A 18 13.04 -4.65 6.07
C PRO A 18 13.22 -3.33 6.83
N ASN A 19 13.06 -3.34 8.14
CA ASN A 19 13.12 -2.15 9.00
C ASN A 19 14.54 -1.76 9.43
N LEU A 20 15.58 -2.24 8.73
CA LEU A 20 16.97 -1.93 9.05
C LEU A 20 17.22 -0.42 9.15
N LYS A 21 17.71 0.05 10.30
CA LYS A 21 17.96 1.48 10.55
C LYS A 21 19.17 1.97 9.76
N ILE A 22 19.17 3.25 9.37
CA ILE A 22 20.28 3.85 8.60
C ILE A 22 21.62 3.75 9.35
N LYS A 23 21.60 3.86 10.69
CA LYS A 23 22.80 3.69 11.53
C LYS A 23 23.43 2.30 11.36
N SER A 24 22.62 1.25 11.30
CA SER A 24 23.08 -0.11 11.04
C SER A 24 23.69 -0.26 9.64
N ILE A 25 23.12 0.40 8.64
CA ILE A 25 23.66 0.42 7.27
C ILE A 25 25.03 1.08 7.22
N ILE A 26 25.27 2.15 8.00
CA ILE A 26 26.57 2.79 8.10
C ILE A 26 27.60 1.83 8.69
N ASN A 27 27.25 1.12 9.76
CA ASN A 27 28.13 0.15 10.40
C ASN A 27 28.44 -1.05 9.48
N ILE A 28 27.44 -1.58 8.80
CA ILE A 28 27.62 -2.66 7.80
C ILE A 28 28.55 -2.22 6.67
N ALA A 29 28.34 -1.01 6.14
CA ALA A 29 29.21 -0.47 5.10
C ALA A 29 30.64 -0.28 5.57
N GLU A 30 30.85 0.14 6.83
CA GLU A 30 32.18 0.28 7.44
C GLU A 30 32.86 -1.09 7.58
N GLN A 31 32.12 -2.11 8.00
CA GLN A 31 32.65 -3.48 8.12
C GLN A 31 33.03 -4.10 6.76
N ILE A 32 32.17 -3.93 5.73
CA ILE A 32 32.40 -4.55 4.41
C ILE A 32 33.47 -3.81 3.61
N PHE A 33 33.51 -2.49 3.69
CA PHE A 33 34.34 -1.67 2.80
C PHE A 33 35.48 -0.97 3.53
N ASN A 34 35.61 -1.17 4.83
CA ASN A 34 36.57 -0.46 5.69
C ASN A 34 36.54 1.06 5.49
N TYR A 35 35.35 1.60 5.29
CA TYR A 35 35.09 3.01 5.00
C TYR A 35 33.76 3.49 5.56
N LYS A 36 33.84 4.51 6.42
CA LYS A 36 32.66 5.13 7.05
C LYS A 36 31.94 6.05 6.08
N ILE A 37 30.67 5.75 5.83
CA ILE A 37 29.82 6.55 4.95
C ILE A 37 28.95 7.55 5.73
N LYS A 38 28.64 8.70 5.11
CA LYS A 38 27.72 9.68 5.69
C LYS A 38 26.27 9.19 5.60
N TYR A 39 25.41 9.68 6.52
CA TYR A 39 23.99 9.35 6.60
C TYR A 39 23.27 9.42 5.24
N GLY A 40 23.40 10.53 4.50
CA GLY A 40 22.75 10.70 3.20
C GLY A 40 23.18 9.68 2.14
N LYS A 41 24.42 9.14 2.23
CA LYS A 41 24.88 8.06 1.33
C LYS A 41 24.27 6.73 1.71
N ALA A 42 24.17 6.42 3.00
CA ALA A 42 23.52 5.23 3.53
C ALA A 42 22.00 5.24 3.18
N TRP A 43 21.35 6.38 3.35
CA TRP A 43 19.95 6.55 2.99
C TRP A 43 19.70 6.31 1.50
N ARG A 44 20.50 6.95 0.61
CA ARG A 44 20.39 6.72 -0.84
C ARG A 44 20.69 5.27 -1.23
N ALA A 45 21.62 4.60 -0.54
CA ALA A 45 21.89 3.18 -0.78
C ALA A 45 20.70 2.31 -0.37
N LYS A 46 20.05 2.59 0.76
CA LYS A 46 18.82 1.91 1.18
C LYS A 46 17.70 2.09 0.15
N GLN A 47 17.44 3.30 -0.31
CA GLN A 47 16.41 3.57 -1.33
C GLN A 47 16.70 2.84 -2.65
N ARG A 48 17.97 2.82 -3.09
CA ARG A 48 18.36 2.06 -4.29
C ARG A 48 18.21 0.55 -4.11
N ALA A 49 18.55 0.01 -2.94
CA ALA A 49 18.36 -1.40 -2.64
C ALA A 49 16.86 -1.77 -2.64
N TRP A 50 16.00 -0.94 -2.07
CA TRP A 50 14.54 -1.09 -2.14
C TRP A 50 14.05 -1.12 -3.59
N LYS A 51 14.51 -0.17 -4.42
CA LYS A 51 14.17 -0.17 -5.84
C LYS A 51 14.66 -1.42 -6.59
N MET A 52 15.82 -1.96 -6.22
CA MET A 52 16.34 -3.22 -6.80
C MET A 52 15.55 -4.45 -6.34
N ILE A 53 14.96 -4.43 -5.14
CA ILE A 53 14.19 -5.55 -4.57
C ILE A 53 12.76 -5.56 -5.09
N TYR A 54 12.09 -4.41 -5.08
CA TYR A 54 10.64 -4.28 -5.31
C TYR A 54 10.27 -3.57 -6.61
N GLY A 55 11.23 -3.08 -7.36
CA GLY A 55 10.99 -2.24 -8.53
C GLY A 55 10.78 -0.76 -8.17
N SER A 56 10.40 0.01 -9.16
CA SER A 56 10.02 1.42 -8.97
C SER A 56 8.56 1.54 -8.50
N TRP A 57 8.23 2.67 -7.90
CA TRP A 57 6.84 3.00 -7.56
C TRP A 57 5.95 3.03 -8.79
N GLU A 58 6.48 3.56 -9.89
CA GLU A 58 5.81 3.58 -11.19
C GLU A 58 5.40 2.16 -11.62
N GLU A 59 6.34 1.21 -11.56
CA GLU A 59 6.09 -0.20 -11.89
C GLU A 59 5.10 -0.86 -10.92
N ALA A 60 5.11 -0.48 -9.63
CA ALA A 60 4.17 -0.99 -8.64
C ALA A 60 2.72 -0.56 -8.96
N TYR A 61 2.51 0.72 -9.27
CA TYR A 61 1.19 1.22 -9.67
C TYR A 61 0.73 0.67 -11.01
N GLU A 62 1.64 0.41 -11.95
CA GLU A 62 1.32 -0.26 -13.22
C GLU A 62 0.86 -1.71 -13.04
N LYS A 63 1.40 -2.40 -12.05
CA LYS A 63 1.02 -3.79 -11.70
C LYS A 63 -0.27 -3.87 -10.87
N LEU A 64 -0.73 -2.76 -10.30
CA LEU A 64 -1.89 -2.75 -9.41
C LEU A 64 -3.16 -3.35 -10.03
N PRO A 65 -3.55 -3.05 -11.29
CA PRO A 65 -4.72 -3.67 -11.92
C PRO A 65 -4.58 -5.19 -12.01
N SER A 66 -3.41 -5.67 -12.42
CA SER A 66 -3.14 -7.11 -12.52
C SER A 66 -3.13 -7.79 -11.16
N LEU A 67 -2.63 -7.12 -10.13
CA LEU A 67 -2.67 -7.60 -8.75
C LEU A 67 -4.12 -7.72 -8.25
N LEU A 68 -4.94 -6.68 -8.44
CA LEU A 68 -6.35 -6.70 -8.05
C LEU A 68 -7.13 -7.78 -8.78
N ALA A 69 -6.86 -7.98 -10.08
CA ALA A 69 -7.46 -9.07 -10.86
C ALA A 69 -7.04 -10.46 -10.33
N ALA A 70 -5.76 -10.66 -10.01
CA ALA A 70 -5.27 -11.90 -9.42
C ALA A 70 -5.86 -12.15 -8.02
N MET A 71 -5.98 -11.12 -7.19
CA MET A 71 -6.63 -11.20 -5.88
C MET A 71 -8.10 -11.60 -6.02
N LYS A 72 -8.82 -11.05 -6.97
CA LYS A 72 -10.23 -11.41 -7.27
C LYS A 72 -10.34 -12.86 -7.75
N ALA A 73 -9.42 -13.31 -8.60
CA ALA A 73 -9.40 -14.70 -9.06
C ALA A 73 -9.17 -15.70 -7.90
N ALA A 74 -8.30 -15.33 -6.95
CA ALA A 74 -8.02 -16.13 -5.75
C ALA A 74 -9.12 -16.02 -4.68
N ASN A 75 -9.97 -15.00 -4.72
CA ASN A 75 -11.05 -14.73 -3.75
C ASN A 75 -12.37 -14.49 -4.49
N PRO A 76 -13.08 -15.56 -4.92
CA PRO A 76 -14.37 -15.43 -5.57
C PRO A 76 -15.36 -14.61 -4.73
N GLY A 77 -16.01 -13.62 -5.34
CA GLY A 77 -16.87 -12.66 -4.65
C GLY A 77 -16.16 -11.39 -4.15
N MET A 78 -14.85 -11.30 -4.24
CA MET A 78 -14.13 -10.04 -3.99
C MET A 78 -14.62 -8.96 -4.96
N HIS A 79 -14.92 -7.78 -4.42
CA HIS A 79 -15.19 -6.60 -5.23
C HIS A 79 -13.96 -5.69 -5.26
N TYR A 80 -13.65 -5.12 -6.41
CA TYR A 80 -12.67 -4.04 -6.54
C TYR A 80 -13.04 -3.06 -7.64
N GLU A 81 -12.60 -1.83 -7.47
CA GLU A 81 -12.63 -0.79 -8.49
C GLU A 81 -11.21 -0.25 -8.71
N TYR A 82 -10.90 0.06 -9.96
CA TYR A 82 -9.67 0.74 -10.35
C TYR A 82 -10.04 1.92 -11.24
N ILE A 83 -9.69 3.12 -10.81
CA ILE A 83 -10.01 4.35 -11.51
C ILE A 83 -8.72 5.02 -11.96
N PRO A 84 -8.48 5.15 -13.27
CA PRO A 84 -7.40 5.96 -13.79
C PRO A 84 -7.76 7.45 -13.68
N LYS A 85 -6.75 8.31 -13.65
CA LYS A 85 -6.94 9.76 -13.63
C LYS A 85 -7.55 10.23 -14.96
N PRO A 86 -8.69 10.92 -14.93
CA PRO A 86 -9.33 11.40 -16.14
C PRO A 86 -8.39 12.31 -16.97
N ASN A 87 -8.35 12.08 -18.27
CA ASN A 87 -7.58 12.88 -19.24
C ASN A 87 -6.08 13.04 -18.90
N ALA A 88 -5.50 12.13 -18.13
CA ALA A 88 -4.12 12.16 -17.73
C ALA A 88 -3.38 10.90 -18.22
N TRP A 89 -2.44 11.11 -19.13
CA TRP A 89 -1.65 10.05 -19.76
C TRP A 89 -0.16 10.32 -19.51
N ARG A 90 0.59 9.26 -19.41
CA ARG A 90 2.05 9.31 -19.39
C ARG A 90 2.58 9.48 -20.82
N GLU A 91 3.85 9.86 -20.94
CA GLU A 91 4.54 9.95 -22.24
C GLU A 91 4.54 8.63 -23.02
N ASP A 92 4.48 7.50 -22.32
CA ASP A 92 4.41 6.14 -22.89
C ASP A 92 2.99 5.70 -23.29
N GLY A 93 1.98 6.59 -23.21
CA GLY A 93 0.58 6.33 -23.56
C GLY A 93 -0.23 5.58 -22.52
N ARG A 94 0.31 5.33 -21.32
CA ARG A 94 -0.40 4.68 -20.22
C ARG A 94 -1.20 5.69 -19.38
N GLN A 95 -2.33 5.26 -18.87
CA GLN A 95 -3.13 6.06 -17.95
C GLN A 95 -2.46 6.20 -16.58
N ILE A 96 -2.55 7.38 -15.98
CA ILE A 96 -2.06 7.62 -14.63
C ILE A 96 -3.07 7.06 -13.64
N PHE A 97 -2.60 6.34 -12.62
CA PHE A 97 -3.42 5.88 -11.49
C PHE A 97 -4.04 7.06 -10.74
N PHE A 98 -5.29 6.89 -10.31
CA PHE A 98 -5.99 7.87 -9.49
C PHE A 98 -6.49 7.25 -8.18
N ARG A 99 -7.38 6.24 -8.25
CA ARG A 99 -7.96 5.56 -7.09
C ARG A 99 -8.13 4.08 -7.31
N ALA A 100 -8.04 3.30 -6.25
CA ALA A 100 -8.47 1.91 -6.23
C ALA A 100 -9.18 1.60 -4.92
N PHE A 101 -10.19 0.75 -4.98
CA PHE A 101 -10.95 0.24 -3.84
C PHE A 101 -10.99 -1.28 -3.92
N TRP A 102 -10.98 -1.97 -2.77
CA TRP A 102 -11.27 -3.41 -2.72
C TRP A 102 -11.80 -3.84 -1.36
N CYS A 103 -12.62 -4.89 -1.37
CA CYS A 103 -13.15 -5.55 -0.18
C CYS A 103 -13.30 -7.06 -0.42
N PHE A 104 -13.19 -7.83 0.67
CA PHE A 104 -13.21 -9.28 0.61
C PHE A 104 -14.54 -9.84 1.12
N PRO A 105 -15.13 -10.86 0.45
CA PRO A 105 -16.42 -11.43 0.85
C PRO A 105 -16.37 -12.06 2.24
N GLN A 106 -15.23 -12.64 2.64
CA GLN A 106 -15.06 -13.25 3.96
C GLN A 106 -15.20 -12.22 5.09
N SER A 107 -14.57 -11.05 4.93
CA SER A 107 -14.69 -9.96 5.91
C SER A 107 -16.11 -9.41 5.97
N ILE A 108 -16.77 -9.26 4.82
CA ILE A 108 -18.15 -8.80 4.73
C ILE A 108 -19.10 -9.79 5.41
N GLU A 109 -18.93 -11.09 5.16
CA GLU A 109 -19.73 -12.12 5.79
C GLU A 109 -19.53 -12.15 7.31
N SER A 110 -18.29 -12.07 7.78
CA SER A 110 -17.99 -11.98 9.22
C SER A 110 -18.64 -10.75 9.86
N PHE A 111 -18.59 -9.58 9.18
CA PHE A 111 -19.21 -8.36 9.68
C PHE A 111 -20.73 -8.47 9.83
N ARG A 112 -21.42 -9.26 8.99
CA ARG A 112 -22.87 -9.47 9.10
C ARG A 112 -23.30 -10.08 10.41
N HIS A 113 -22.42 -10.87 11.03
CA HIS A 113 -22.67 -11.55 12.32
C HIS A 113 -22.16 -10.75 13.52
N CYS A 114 -21.54 -9.60 13.31
CA CYS A 114 -21.02 -8.73 14.35
C CYS A 114 -21.88 -7.49 14.55
N ARG A 115 -21.55 -6.68 15.58
CA ARG A 115 -22.19 -5.38 15.78
C ARG A 115 -22.00 -4.52 14.54
N PRO A 116 -23.04 -3.79 14.09
CA PRO A 116 -22.99 -2.98 12.89
C PRO A 116 -22.24 -1.66 13.10
N VAL A 117 -21.03 -1.76 13.65
CA VAL A 117 -20.13 -0.63 13.92
C VAL A 117 -18.77 -0.91 13.31
N PHE A 118 -18.24 0.02 12.54
CA PHE A 118 -16.88 -0.04 12.05
C PHE A 118 -16.19 1.32 12.18
N SER A 119 -14.88 1.29 12.29
CA SER A 119 -14.01 2.47 12.32
C SER A 119 -13.38 2.67 10.95
N ILE A 120 -13.11 3.91 10.62
CA ILE A 120 -12.37 4.29 9.40
C ILE A 120 -11.13 5.08 9.78
N ASP A 121 -10.04 4.85 9.06
CA ASP A 121 -8.78 5.57 9.26
C ASP A 121 -8.03 5.74 7.93
N GLY A 122 -7.15 6.74 7.88
CA GLY A 122 -6.30 7.03 6.74
C GLY A 122 -4.82 7.03 7.11
N THR A 123 -4.02 6.24 6.40
CA THR A 123 -2.56 6.19 6.58
C THR A 123 -1.85 6.77 5.37
N PHE A 124 -0.99 7.76 5.60
CA PHE A 124 -0.17 8.37 4.54
C PHE A 124 0.89 7.40 4.05
N LEU A 125 0.96 7.21 2.76
CA LEU A 125 2.04 6.49 2.10
C LEU A 125 3.24 7.43 1.98
N LEU A 126 4.32 7.10 2.68
CA LEU A 126 5.57 7.89 2.69
C LEU A 126 6.41 7.58 1.45
N ASP A 127 5.88 7.90 0.29
CA ASP A 127 6.54 7.67 -0.98
C ASP A 127 6.58 8.93 -1.88
N LYS A 128 7.07 8.78 -3.10
CA LYS A 128 7.15 9.84 -4.11
C LYS A 128 5.77 10.39 -4.49
N TYR A 129 4.71 9.59 -4.42
CA TYR A 129 3.36 9.94 -4.87
C TYR A 129 2.44 10.40 -3.74
N MET A 130 2.89 10.31 -2.48
CA MET A 130 2.19 10.83 -1.30
C MET A 130 0.70 10.46 -1.24
N GLY A 131 0.34 9.26 -1.68
CA GLY A 131 -1.02 8.75 -1.61
C GLY A 131 -1.44 8.43 -0.18
N THR A 132 -2.73 8.15 0.00
CA THR A 132 -3.29 7.71 1.29
C THR A 132 -3.96 6.35 1.13
N LEU A 133 -3.69 5.45 2.06
CA LEU A 133 -4.45 4.21 2.21
C LEU A 133 -5.58 4.46 3.20
N LEU A 134 -6.82 4.41 2.73
CA LEU A 134 -8.02 4.44 3.57
C LEU A 134 -8.41 3.01 3.92
N VAL A 135 -8.81 2.77 5.16
CA VAL A 135 -9.21 1.45 5.66
C VAL A 135 -10.50 1.59 6.47
N ALA A 136 -11.42 0.64 6.28
CA ALA A 136 -12.54 0.40 7.18
C ALA A 136 -12.26 -0.89 7.94
N ILE A 137 -12.42 -0.88 9.26
CA ILE A 137 -12.15 -2.01 10.16
C ILE A 137 -13.29 -2.18 11.16
N PHE A 138 -13.58 -3.41 11.56
CA PHE A 138 -14.49 -3.70 12.67
C PHE A 138 -13.83 -4.61 13.70
N CYS A 139 -14.43 -4.71 14.88
CA CYS A 139 -14.05 -5.67 15.90
C CYS A 139 -14.98 -6.89 15.84
N ASP A 140 -14.41 -8.07 15.81
CA ASP A 140 -15.17 -9.31 15.95
C ASP A 140 -15.58 -9.58 17.41
N ALA A 141 -16.21 -10.72 17.67
CA ALA A 141 -16.67 -11.10 19.01
C ALA A 141 -15.54 -11.34 20.02
N GLU A 142 -14.30 -11.58 19.54
CA GLU A 142 -13.10 -11.74 20.34
C GLU A 142 -12.29 -10.46 20.49
N ASN A 143 -12.83 -9.33 20.02
CA ASN A 143 -12.17 -8.02 19.92
C ASN A 143 -10.94 -8.00 18.98
N ALA A 144 -10.86 -8.93 18.03
CA ALA A 144 -9.86 -8.86 16.99
C ALA A 144 -10.27 -7.83 15.91
N LEU A 145 -9.30 -7.05 15.44
CA LEU A 145 -9.52 -6.07 14.37
C LEU A 145 -9.52 -6.77 13.00
N VAL A 146 -10.64 -6.68 12.32
CA VAL A 146 -10.83 -7.29 10.98
C VAL A 146 -11.03 -6.19 9.94
N PRO A 147 -10.18 -6.12 8.90
CA PRO A 147 -10.37 -5.18 7.81
C PRO A 147 -11.59 -5.52 6.97
N LEU A 148 -12.43 -4.53 6.68
CA LEU A 148 -13.62 -4.64 5.82
C LEU A 148 -13.34 -4.23 4.38
N ALA A 149 -12.71 -3.07 4.22
CA ALA A 149 -12.44 -2.49 2.93
C ALA A 149 -11.18 -1.63 2.97
N PHE A 150 -10.59 -1.47 1.81
CA PHE A 150 -9.40 -0.67 1.59
C PHE A 150 -9.59 0.24 0.39
N ALA A 151 -8.96 1.41 0.41
CA ALA A 151 -8.79 2.21 -0.79
C ALA A 151 -7.44 2.90 -0.83
N LEU A 152 -6.83 2.94 -2.03
CA LEU A 152 -5.71 3.81 -2.34
C LEU A 152 -6.25 5.06 -3.04
N VAL A 153 -5.94 6.22 -2.50
CA VAL A 153 -6.40 7.52 -3.02
C VAL A 153 -5.23 8.49 -3.15
N GLU A 154 -5.41 9.51 -3.98
CA GLU A 154 -4.40 10.53 -4.25
C GLU A 154 -4.03 11.36 -3.02
N LYS A 155 -4.99 11.60 -2.13
CA LYS A 155 -4.83 12.33 -0.87
C LYS A 155 -6.07 12.15 0.00
N GLU A 156 -5.93 12.44 1.29
CA GLU A 156 -7.03 12.49 2.25
C GLU A 156 -7.78 13.82 2.13
N ASN A 157 -9.04 13.78 1.71
CA ASN A 157 -9.93 14.92 1.60
C ASN A 157 -11.41 14.47 1.58
N LYS A 158 -12.33 15.44 1.55
CA LYS A 158 -13.77 15.18 1.53
C LYS A 158 -14.21 14.30 0.36
N ASP A 159 -13.62 14.49 -0.83
CA ASP A 159 -14.01 13.77 -2.04
C ASP A 159 -13.52 12.31 -1.99
N SER A 160 -12.30 12.07 -1.52
CA SER A 160 -11.76 10.71 -1.38
C SER A 160 -12.49 9.93 -0.28
N TRP A 161 -12.81 10.56 0.86
CA TRP A 161 -13.62 9.96 1.92
C TRP A 161 -15.06 9.71 1.46
N GLY A 162 -15.70 10.66 0.78
CA GLY A 162 -17.05 10.51 0.24
C GLY A 162 -17.14 9.34 -0.75
N TRP A 163 -16.17 9.22 -1.65
CA TRP A 163 -16.07 8.11 -2.60
C TRP A 163 -15.85 6.77 -1.88
N PHE A 164 -14.92 6.70 -0.93
CA PHE A 164 -14.65 5.48 -0.17
C PHE A 164 -15.88 5.01 0.62
N LEU A 165 -16.52 5.91 1.38
CA LEU A 165 -17.71 5.59 2.18
C LEU A 165 -18.89 5.18 1.31
N HIS A 166 -19.06 5.80 0.14
CA HIS A 166 -20.07 5.38 -0.82
C HIS A 166 -19.88 3.93 -1.26
N LEU A 167 -18.66 3.51 -1.58
CA LEU A 167 -18.35 2.13 -1.95
C LEU A 167 -18.49 1.16 -0.77
N VAL A 168 -18.07 1.56 0.43
CA VAL A 168 -18.31 0.79 1.66
C VAL A 168 -19.82 0.59 1.87
N ARG A 169 -20.62 1.65 1.68
CA ARG A 169 -22.10 1.56 1.80
C ARG A 169 -22.68 0.55 0.83
N ILE A 170 -22.27 0.57 -0.44
CA ILE A 170 -22.82 -0.31 -1.47
C ILE A 170 -22.34 -1.75 -1.31
N HIS A 171 -21.04 -1.96 -1.15
CA HIS A 171 -20.44 -3.29 -1.29
C HIS A 171 -20.24 -4.02 0.04
N VAL A 172 -20.18 -3.31 1.16
CA VAL A 172 -19.94 -3.89 2.48
C VAL A 172 -21.19 -3.91 3.33
N VAL A 173 -21.82 -2.76 3.52
CA VAL A 173 -23.00 -2.61 4.38
C VAL A 173 -24.24 -3.18 3.70
N GLY A 174 -24.44 -2.85 2.44
CA GLY A 174 -25.62 -3.23 1.66
C GLY A 174 -26.86 -2.41 1.95
N PRO A 175 -27.95 -2.60 1.18
CA PRO A 175 -29.21 -1.91 1.40
C PRO A 175 -29.90 -2.39 2.69
N GLY A 176 -30.52 -1.44 3.41
CA GLY A 176 -31.38 -1.77 4.56
C GLY A 176 -30.67 -2.03 5.90
N ARG A 177 -29.33 -2.02 5.96
CA ARG A 177 -28.58 -2.13 7.21
C ARG A 177 -28.15 -0.74 7.67
N GLU A 178 -28.43 -0.41 8.92
CA GLU A 178 -27.88 0.77 9.60
C GLU A 178 -26.55 0.42 10.26
N VAL A 179 -25.59 1.33 10.21
CA VAL A 179 -24.26 1.22 10.80
C VAL A 179 -23.87 2.54 11.46
#